data_5f434e63c221854e9fa1989fca2b5ad2
#
_entry.id   5f434e63c221854e9fa1989fca2b5ad2
#
_cell.length_a   1.000
_cell.length_b   1.000
_cell.length_c   1.000
_cell.angle_alpha   90.00
_cell.angle_beta   90.00
_cell.angle_gamma   90.00
#
_symmetry.space_group_name_H-M   'P 1'
#
loop_
_entity.id
_entity.type
_entity.pdbx_description
1 polymer ?
#
loop_
_entity_poly.entity_id
_entity_poly.type
_entity_poly.pdbx_seq_one_letter_code
_entity_poly.pdbx_strand_id
1 'polypeptide(L)'
;MRDRQKSSSSKSDLDDKSSRGRSRRRSHKTERTPLIKALQLLAIATTGGAVMVGSLALFAFLRSGGQFFTDVKAALTVKPPEETADVQTVVVEQVQAVSELTTAIFTMEAVVPAQSDRKLGELTIGKTNLLYVAYGEVQAGVDLEDLTTADVTTSEQGNAITLVLPAPELLDTKIDVERSNVYDYNRGLLNLGPDRAPELQALAEREALVKIERAACEQGILDQANDRAALVVTQLLLVAGFTDITVETT
;
A
#
# COMPACT_ATOMS: atom_id res chain seq x y z
N MET A 1 16.06 2.00 -48.83
CA MET A 1 15.47 3.20 -49.47
C MET A 1 15.47 4.22 -48.36
N ARG A 2 16.49 5.04 -48.32
CA ARG A 2 16.56 6.43 -48.84
C ARG A 2 15.60 7.30 -48.12
N ASP A 3 15.90 8.42 -47.49
CA ASP A 3 17.03 9.35 -47.51
C ASP A 3 16.61 10.47 -46.55
N ARG A 4 17.51 10.94 -45.71
CA ARG A 4 18.21 12.23 -45.84
C ARG A 4 17.28 13.46 -45.75
N GLN A 5 17.56 14.53 -45.11
CA GLN A 5 18.77 15.31 -44.86
C GLN A 5 18.31 16.59 -44.12
N LYS A 6 19.09 17.06 -43.14
CA LYS A 6 19.99 18.23 -43.19
C LYS A 6 19.28 19.58 -43.35
N SER A 7 19.62 20.59 -42.69
CA SER A 7 20.80 21.33 -42.30
C SER A 7 20.40 22.79 -42.11
N SER A 8 21.01 23.45 -41.28
CA SER A 8 22.11 24.44 -41.28
C SER A 8 21.61 25.86 -41.13
N SER A 9 22.14 26.56 -40.14
CA SER A 9 23.32 27.41 -40.22
C SER A 9 23.10 28.81 -40.81
N SER A 10 23.61 29.77 -40.10
CA SER A 10 24.35 30.95 -40.56
C SER A 10 23.94 32.22 -39.82
N LYS A 11 24.73 32.83 -38.93
CA LYS A 11 25.97 33.56 -39.11
C LYS A 11 25.81 34.84 -39.95
N SER A 12 26.15 35.94 -39.37
CA SER A 12 26.96 37.08 -39.84
C SER A 12 26.51 38.35 -39.11
N ASP A 13 27.32 38.98 -38.35
CA ASP A 13 28.52 39.78 -38.61
C ASP A 13 28.18 41.20 -39.08
N LEU A 14 28.93 42.07 -38.45
CA LEU A 14 29.61 43.28 -38.88
C LEU A 14 28.95 44.65 -38.66
N ASP A 15 29.69 45.37 -37.83
CA ASP A 15 30.39 46.65 -38.06
C ASP A 15 29.54 47.90 -38.22
N ASP A 16 29.90 49.06 -37.79
CA ASP A 16 31.12 49.81 -37.64
C ASP A 16 30.80 51.27 -37.26
N LYS A 17 31.78 51.86 -36.63
CA LYS A 17 32.16 53.30 -36.68
C LYS A 17 31.39 54.41 -35.97
N SER A 18 32.06 54.84 -34.96
CA SER A 18 32.85 56.10 -34.96
C SER A 18 32.10 57.42 -35.11
N SER A 19 32.18 58.25 -34.05
CA SER A 19 32.76 59.56 -34.27
C SER A 19 33.04 60.36 -32.99
N ARG A 20 34.16 60.98 -33.04
CA ARG A 20 34.78 61.87 -32.05
C ARG A 20 33.99 63.15 -31.88
N GLY A 21 33.90 63.60 -30.62
CA GLY A 21 33.47 64.95 -30.28
C GLY A 21 34.24 65.45 -29.04
N ARG A 22 35.27 66.18 -29.34
CA ARG A 22 36.09 66.94 -28.37
C ARG A 22 35.39 68.20 -28.00
N SER A 23 35.25 68.57 -26.70
CA SER A 23 35.59 69.90 -26.27
C SER A 23 35.29 70.19 -24.78
N ARG A 24 36.29 70.75 -24.21
CA ARG A 24 36.39 71.91 -23.27
C ARG A 24 36.12 71.66 -21.76
N ARG A 25 37.28 71.70 -21.12
CA ARG A 25 37.50 72.10 -19.73
C ARG A 25 36.70 73.35 -19.37
N ARG A 26 35.98 73.23 -18.24
CA ARG A 26 35.79 74.38 -17.34
C ARG A 26 35.99 73.88 -15.91
N SER A 27 37.02 74.43 -15.24
CA SER A 27 37.28 74.32 -13.85
C SER A 27 36.25 75.11 -13.06
N HIS A 28 35.48 74.46 -12.25
CA HIS A 28 34.74 75.14 -11.18
C HIS A 28 35.34 74.67 -9.84
N LYS A 29 36.00 75.63 -9.24
CA LYS A 29 36.46 75.63 -7.84
C LYS A 29 35.20 75.70 -6.98
N THR A 30 34.78 74.60 -6.42
CA THR A 30 33.67 74.57 -5.49
C THR A 30 34.18 74.51 -4.04
N GLU A 31 33.88 75.53 -3.31
CA GLU A 31 34.16 75.67 -1.90
C GLU A 31 33.60 74.48 -1.13
N ARG A 32 34.44 73.88 -0.26
CA ARG A 32 34.05 72.79 0.63
C ARG A 32 33.13 73.32 1.73
N THR A 33 31.84 73.08 1.58
CA THR A 33 30.81 73.42 2.54
C THR A 33 31.01 72.66 3.88
N PRO A 34 30.62 73.24 5.02
CA PRO A 34 30.82 72.64 6.35
C PRO A 34 30.10 71.29 6.53
N LEU A 35 29.15 70.96 5.64
CA LEU A 35 28.43 69.68 5.59
C LEU A 35 29.35 68.47 5.36
N ILE A 36 30.43 68.65 4.55
CA ILE A 36 31.35 67.52 4.26
C ILE A 36 32.21 67.17 5.51
N LYS A 37 32.55 68.19 6.33
CA LYS A 37 33.28 67.96 7.59
C LYS A 37 32.41 67.26 8.63
N ALA A 38 31.11 67.59 8.70
CA ALA A 38 30.15 66.93 9.60
C ALA A 38 29.92 65.48 9.17
N LEU A 39 29.83 65.18 7.89
CA LEU A 39 29.71 63.82 7.36
C LEU A 39 30.99 63.00 7.61
N GLN A 40 32.19 63.61 7.52
CA GLN A 40 33.44 62.91 7.82
C GLN A 40 33.57 62.55 9.31
N LEU A 41 33.14 63.49 10.19
CA LEU A 41 33.12 63.23 11.63
C LEU A 41 32.11 62.13 12.01
N LEU A 42 30.95 62.09 11.36
CA LEU A 42 29.97 61.05 11.59
C LEU A 42 30.46 59.68 11.09
N ALA A 43 31.16 59.63 9.96
CA ALA A 43 31.72 58.38 9.41
C ALA A 43 32.85 57.84 10.32
N ILE A 44 33.65 58.70 10.94
CA ILE A 44 34.71 58.28 11.89
C ILE A 44 34.13 57.80 13.20
N ALA A 45 33.02 58.40 13.69
CA ALA A 45 32.34 57.97 14.91
C ALA A 45 31.66 56.60 14.73
N THR A 46 31.06 56.33 13.55
CA THR A 46 30.42 55.03 13.28
C THR A 46 31.44 53.89 13.05
N THR A 47 32.57 54.17 12.37
CA THR A 47 33.62 53.14 12.20
C THR A 47 34.37 52.88 13.51
N GLY A 48 34.64 53.90 14.34
CA GLY A 48 35.27 53.74 15.65
C GLY A 48 34.38 52.97 16.64
N GLY A 49 33.09 53.27 16.63
CA GLY A 49 32.10 52.55 17.43
C GLY A 49 31.97 51.05 17.05
N ALA A 50 31.94 50.76 15.77
CA ALA A 50 31.85 49.36 15.28
C ALA A 50 33.11 48.54 15.64
N VAL A 51 34.31 49.14 15.55
CA VAL A 51 35.56 48.48 15.96
C VAL A 51 35.60 48.25 17.47
N MET A 52 35.15 49.23 18.29
CA MET A 52 35.12 49.09 19.72
C MET A 52 34.11 48.04 20.20
N VAL A 53 32.92 47.99 19.62
CA VAL A 53 31.93 46.95 19.90
C VAL A 53 32.41 45.57 19.42
N GLY A 54 33.03 45.51 18.26
CA GLY A 54 33.63 44.28 17.73
C GLY A 54 34.78 43.75 18.60
N SER A 55 35.65 44.64 19.11
CA SER A 55 36.74 44.25 20.01
C SER A 55 36.28 43.86 21.40
N LEU A 56 35.23 44.50 21.94
CA LEU A 56 34.60 44.11 23.18
C LEU A 56 33.88 42.77 23.06
N ALA A 57 33.19 42.54 21.96
CA ALA A 57 32.56 41.24 21.65
C ALA A 57 33.60 40.13 21.50
N LEU A 58 34.73 40.43 20.81
CA LEU A 58 35.82 39.47 20.66
C LEU A 58 36.53 39.19 22.00
N PHE A 59 36.72 40.22 22.84
CA PHE A 59 37.29 40.04 24.15
C PHE A 59 36.36 39.28 25.11
N ALA A 60 35.05 39.56 25.08
CA ALA A 60 34.05 38.78 25.80
C ALA A 60 34.02 37.33 25.32
N PHE A 61 34.16 37.13 24.04
CA PHE A 61 34.21 35.80 23.40
C PHE A 61 35.47 35.00 23.82
N LEU A 62 36.64 35.67 23.89
CA LEU A 62 37.90 35.02 24.33
C LEU A 62 37.94 34.78 25.84
N ARG A 63 37.23 35.59 26.65
CA ARG A 63 37.22 35.48 28.09
C ARG A 63 36.14 34.55 28.63
N SER A 64 35.04 34.37 27.95
CA SER A 64 33.91 33.52 28.35
C SER A 64 34.08 32.04 27.99
N GLY A 65 35.33 31.65 27.64
CA GLY A 65 35.75 30.25 27.48
C GLY A 65 34.66 29.24 27.24
N GLY A 66 34.51 28.79 25.97
CA GLY A 66 33.92 27.48 25.63
C GLY A 66 32.43 27.19 25.95
N GLN A 67 31.84 27.84 26.94
CA GLN A 67 30.47 27.50 27.38
C GLN A 67 29.38 27.99 26.40
N PHE A 68 29.63 29.11 25.73
CA PHE A 68 28.68 29.62 24.73
C PHE A 68 28.54 28.71 23.50
N PHE A 69 29.61 27.98 23.15
CA PHE A 69 29.56 27.02 22.03
C PHE A 69 28.89 25.69 22.39
N THR A 70 28.90 25.34 23.70
CA THR A 70 28.19 24.14 24.14
C THR A 70 26.67 24.37 24.15
N ASP A 71 26.21 25.56 24.54
CA ASP A 71 24.79 25.91 24.58
C ASP A 71 24.25 26.14 23.16
N VAL A 72 25.03 26.75 22.27
CA VAL A 72 24.65 26.90 20.85
C VAL A 72 24.69 25.55 20.11
N LYS A 73 25.65 24.68 20.43
CA LYS A 73 25.64 23.31 19.92
C LYS A 73 24.43 22.50 20.43
N ALA A 74 24.07 22.66 21.70
CA ALA A 74 22.90 22.02 22.28
C ALA A 74 21.58 22.54 21.66
N ALA A 75 21.52 23.83 21.33
CA ALA A 75 20.37 24.44 20.68
C ALA A 75 20.28 24.14 19.15
N LEU A 76 21.41 23.82 18.49
CA LEU A 76 21.50 23.46 17.09
C LEU A 76 21.54 21.94 16.84
N THR A 77 21.74 21.13 17.86
CA THR A 77 21.38 19.72 17.81
C THR A 77 19.88 19.65 17.92
N VAL A 78 19.22 19.86 16.78
CA VAL A 78 17.90 19.30 16.54
C VAL A 78 18.11 17.79 16.72
N LYS A 79 17.71 17.28 17.92
CA LYS A 79 17.56 15.83 18.10
C LYS A 79 16.72 15.38 16.91
N PRO A 80 17.20 14.49 16.05
CA PRO A 80 16.34 13.95 15.01
C PRO A 80 15.05 13.55 15.72
N PRO A 81 13.87 13.82 15.17
CA PRO A 81 12.67 13.24 15.73
C PRO A 81 12.98 11.75 15.85
N GLU A 82 12.88 11.22 17.05
CA GLU A 82 12.81 9.78 17.23
C GLU A 82 11.54 9.41 16.47
N GLU A 83 11.71 9.02 15.21
CA GLU A 83 10.71 8.26 14.49
C GLU A 83 10.62 6.92 15.22
N THR A 84 9.90 6.90 16.31
CA THR A 84 9.34 5.70 16.87
C THR A 84 8.25 5.31 15.87
N ALA A 85 8.64 4.66 14.78
CA ALA A 85 7.70 3.90 14.00
C ALA A 85 7.07 2.92 15.00
N ASP A 86 5.78 3.08 15.23
CA ASP A 86 5.03 2.10 16.02
C ASP A 86 5.06 0.81 15.20
N VAL A 87 5.94 -0.09 15.59
CA VAL A 87 6.19 -1.36 14.89
C VAL A 87 4.89 -2.15 14.75
N GLN A 88 4.00 -2.05 15.73
CA GLN A 88 2.69 -2.72 15.71
C GLN A 88 1.83 -2.18 14.57
N THR A 89 1.72 -0.86 14.43
CA THR A 89 0.97 -0.24 13.34
C THR A 89 1.53 -0.63 11.97
N VAL A 90 2.85 -0.61 11.78
CA VAL A 90 3.48 -0.98 10.51
C VAL A 90 3.24 -2.45 10.17
N VAL A 91 3.30 -3.36 11.15
CA VAL A 91 3.02 -4.78 10.95
C VAL A 91 1.55 -4.99 10.56
N VAL A 92 0.62 -4.36 11.26
CA VAL A 92 -0.82 -4.44 10.96
C VAL A 92 -1.10 -3.93 9.54
N GLU A 93 -0.62 -2.75 9.17
CA GLU A 93 -0.82 -2.21 7.82
C GLU A 93 -0.24 -3.12 6.74
N GLN A 94 0.90 -3.74 6.99
CA GLN A 94 1.56 -4.61 6.03
C GLN A 94 0.83 -5.96 5.87
N VAL A 95 0.27 -6.49 6.94
CA VAL A 95 -0.53 -7.72 6.95
C VAL A 95 -1.92 -7.44 6.34
N GLN A 96 -2.59 -6.37 6.73
CA GLN A 96 -3.88 -5.96 6.16
C GLN A 96 -3.81 -5.64 4.65
N ALA A 97 -2.66 -5.25 4.12
CA ALA A 97 -2.49 -5.01 2.68
C ALA A 97 -2.77 -6.26 1.83
N VAL A 98 -2.83 -7.44 2.43
CA VAL A 98 -3.19 -8.70 1.77
C VAL A 98 -4.71 -8.95 1.81
N SER A 99 -5.48 -8.20 2.62
CA SER A 99 -6.95 -8.35 2.86
C SER A 99 -7.35 -9.79 3.21
N GLU A 100 -7.42 -10.67 2.24
CA GLU A 100 -7.74 -12.09 2.40
C GLU A 100 -6.52 -12.96 2.12
N LEU A 101 -6.18 -13.85 3.05
CA LEU A 101 -5.11 -14.82 2.91
C LEU A 101 -5.68 -16.20 2.64
N THR A 102 -5.91 -16.54 1.36
CA THR A 102 -6.29 -17.90 0.96
C THR A 102 -5.13 -18.86 1.18
N THR A 103 -5.30 -19.83 2.05
CA THR A 103 -4.25 -20.79 2.41
C THR A 103 -4.60 -22.24 2.14
N ALA A 104 -5.88 -22.57 1.94
CA ALA A 104 -6.32 -23.90 1.53
C ALA A 104 -7.32 -23.84 0.38
N ILE A 105 -7.21 -24.78 -0.55
CA ILE A 105 -8.12 -24.96 -1.65
C ILE A 105 -8.56 -26.41 -1.69
N PHE A 106 -9.87 -26.62 -1.71
CA PHE A 106 -10.49 -27.93 -1.85
C PHE A 106 -11.25 -28.01 -3.16
N THR A 107 -11.06 -29.07 -3.94
CA THR A 107 -11.78 -29.29 -5.20
C THR A 107 -12.43 -30.65 -5.19
N MET A 108 -13.67 -30.72 -5.67
CA MET A 108 -14.34 -32.01 -5.85
C MET A 108 -15.34 -31.99 -7.00
N GLU A 109 -15.70 -33.18 -7.48
CA GLU A 109 -16.80 -33.42 -8.39
C GLU A 109 -18.00 -33.92 -7.58
N ALA A 110 -19.15 -33.26 -7.72
CA ALA A 110 -20.41 -33.62 -7.07
C ALA A 110 -21.48 -34.00 -8.10
N VAL A 111 -22.08 -35.13 -7.89
CA VAL A 111 -23.24 -35.56 -8.69
C VAL A 111 -24.50 -35.23 -7.93
N VAL A 112 -25.38 -34.45 -8.56
CA VAL A 112 -26.61 -33.94 -7.93
C VAL A 112 -27.81 -34.26 -8.78
N PRO A 113 -28.74 -35.10 -8.29
CA PRO A 113 -30.02 -35.34 -8.93
C PRO A 113 -31.01 -34.21 -8.58
N ALA A 114 -31.71 -33.70 -9.58
CA ALA A 114 -32.86 -32.80 -9.42
C ALA A 114 -34.09 -33.38 -10.11
N GLN A 115 -35.26 -33.18 -9.54
CA GLN A 115 -36.47 -33.72 -10.08
C GLN A 115 -37.67 -32.75 -10.00
N SER A 116 -38.61 -32.89 -10.91
CA SER A 116 -39.85 -32.14 -10.91
C SER A 116 -41.00 -33.02 -11.32
N ASP A 117 -42.07 -33.00 -10.54
CA ASP A 117 -43.25 -33.79 -10.77
C ASP A 117 -44.40 -32.94 -11.36
N ARG A 118 -45.13 -33.49 -12.31
CA ARG A 118 -46.39 -32.95 -12.81
C ARG A 118 -47.52 -33.69 -12.09
N LYS A 119 -48.32 -32.97 -11.33
CA LYS A 119 -49.46 -33.52 -10.59
C LYS A 119 -50.77 -33.06 -11.16
N LEU A 120 -51.76 -33.94 -11.15
CA LEU A 120 -53.16 -33.65 -11.41
C LEU A 120 -53.94 -34.05 -10.15
N GLY A 121 -54.29 -33.08 -9.30
CA GLY A 121 -54.72 -33.34 -7.94
C GLY A 121 -53.62 -34.03 -7.13
N GLU A 122 -53.90 -35.21 -6.56
CA GLU A 122 -52.89 -36.01 -5.83
C GLU A 122 -52.14 -37.01 -6.70
N LEU A 123 -52.55 -37.16 -7.98
CA LEU A 123 -51.97 -38.13 -8.89
C LEU A 123 -50.75 -37.51 -9.62
N THR A 124 -49.59 -38.15 -9.53
CA THR A 124 -48.42 -37.79 -10.31
C THR A 124 -48.55 -38.39 -11.74
N ILE A 125 -48.71 -37.53 -12.74
CA ILE A 125 -48.94 -37.93 -14.16
C ILE A 125 -47.67 -37.86 -15.02
N GLY A 126 -46.64 -37.22 -14.53
CA GLY A 126 -45.36 -37.13 -15.21
C GLY A 126 -44.22 -36.70 -14.25
N LYS A 127 -43.03 -37.20 -14.50
CA LYS A 127 -41.84 -36.93 -13.69
C LYS A 127 -40.69 -36.55 -14.61
N THR A 128 -40.00 -35.49 -14.29
CA THR A 128 -38.76 -35.08 -14.93
C THR A 128 -37.60 -35.25 -13.97
N ASN A 129 -36.54 -35.91 -14.43
CA ASN A 129 -35.30 -36.06 -13.68
C ASN A 129 -34.17 -35.37 -14.45
N LEU A 130 -33.29 -34.76 -13.74
CA LEU A 130 -32.06 -34.18 -14.24
C LEU A 130 -30.92 -34.66 -13.34
N LEU A 131 -29.82 -35.07 -13.93
CA LEU A 131 -28.60 -35.40 -13.25
C LEU A 131 -27.52 -34.40 -13.65
N TYR A 132 -27.04 -33.63 -12.69
CA TYR A 132 -26.02 -32.61 -12.88
C TYR A 132 -24.71 -33.07 -12.26
N VAL A 133 -23.63 -32.94 -13.03
CA VAL A 133 -22.26 -33.17 -12.57
C VAL A 133 -21.61 -31.81 -12.42
N ALA A 134 -21.33 -31.41 -11.16
CA ALA A 134 -20.70 -30.17 -10.80
C ALA A 134 -19.25 -30.39 -10.40
N TYR A 135 -18.35 -29.66 -10.98
CA TYR A 135 -16.99 -29.53 -10.50
C TYR A 135 -16.88 -28.23 -9.70
N GLY A 136 -16.56 -28.32 -8.41
CA GLY A 136 -16.53 -27.18 -7.54
C GLY A 136 -15.19 -27.01 -6.82
N GLU A 137 -14.95 -25.79 -6.43
CA GLU A 137 -13.78 -25.34 -5.67
C GLU A 137 -14.24 -24.51 -4.47
N VAL A 138 -13.65 -24.81 -3.32
CA VAL A 138 -13.82 -24.06 -2.07
C VAL A 138 -12.46 -23.52 -1.67
N GLN A 139 -12.41 -22.24 -1.41
CA GLN A 139 -11.23 -21.56 -0.89
C GLN A 139 -11.46 -21.23 0.58
N ALA A 140 -10.48 -21.55 1.42
CA ALA A 140 -10.48 -21.22 2.83
C ALA A 140 -9.19 -20.50 3.21
N GLY A 141 -9.29 -19.63 4.20
CA GLY A 141 -8.17 -18.80 4.62
C GLY A 141 -8.55 -17.96 5.82
N VAL A 142 -7.83 -16.88 6.01
CA VAL A 142 -8.03 -15.91 7.08
C VAL A 142 -8.32 -14.56 6.46
N ASP A 143 -9.40 -13.90 6.89
CA ASP A 143 -9.64 -12.50 6.58
C ASP A 143 -8.81 -11.63 7.51
N LEU A 144 -7.96 -10.80 6.93
CA LEU A 144 -7.03 -9.94 7.65
C LEU A 144 -7.51 -8.48 7.72
N GLU A 145 -8.67 -8.15 7.16
CA GLU A 145 -9.22 -6.78 7.20
C GLU A 145 -9.55 -6.34 8.64
N ASP A 146 -10.01 -7.27 9.46
CA ASP A 146 -10.38 -7.02 10.85
C ASP A 146 -9.19 -7.04 11.83
N LEU A 147 -7.96 -7.32 11.36
CA LEU A 147 -6.76 -7.34 12.21
C LEU A 147 -6.49 -5.95 12.77
N THR A 148 -6.22 -5.85 14.06
CA THR A 148 -5.98 -4.59 14.76
C THR A 148 -4.61 -4.58 15.46
N THR A 149 -4.17 -3.41 15.91
CA THR A 149 -2.95 -3.29 16.73
C THR A 149 -3.06 -4.00 18.07
N ALA A 150 -4.26 -4.29 18.55
CA ALA A 150 -4.48 -5.07 19.77
C ALA A 150 -4.09 -6.55 19.60
N ASP A 151 -4.13 -7.06 18.35
CA ASP A 151 -3.81 -8.45 18.03
C ASP A 151 -2.29 -8.66 17.84
N VAL A 152 -1.51 -7.58 17.92
CA VAL A 152 -0.07 -7.61 17.76
C VAL A 152 0.62 -7.18 19.05
N THR A 153 1.45 -8.04 19.61
CA THR A 153 2.28 -7.74 20.77
C THR A 153 3.75 -7.87 20.42
N THR A 154 4.53 -6.83 20.67
CA THR A 154 5.98 -6.83 20.44
C THR A 154 6.75 -6.72 21.76
N SER A 155 7.94 -7.35 21.82
CA SER A 155 8.82 -7.18 22.97
C SER A 155 9.48 -5.80 23.00
N GLU A 156 9.87 -5.33 24.20
CA GLU A 156 10.61 -4.06 24.36
C GLU A 156 11.94 -4.04 23.59
N GLN A 157 12.51 -5.19 23.28
CA GLN A 157 13.75 -5.32 22.51
C GLN A 157 13.51 -5.36 20.99
N GLY A 158 12.24 -5.40 20.54
CA GLY A 158 11.85 -5.31 19.14
C GLY A 158 12.14 -6.55 18.28
N ASN A 159 12.56 -7.67 18.87
CA ASN A 159 12.92 -8.88 18.14
C ASN A 159 11.94 -10.04 18.31
N ALA A 160 11.04 -9.97 19.29
CA ALA A 160 9.96 -10.94 19.49
C ALA A 160 8.59 -10.31 19.15
N ILE A 161 7.74 -11.07 18.48
CA ILE A 161 6.40 -10.68 18.10
C ILE A 161 5.41 -11.82 18.33
N THR A 162 4.28 -11.50 18.92
CA THR A 162 3.12 -12.39 19.00
C THR A 162 2.00 -11.76 18.22
N LEU A 163 1.43 -12.53 17.29
CA LEU A 163 0.31 -12.13 16.43
C LEU A 163 -0.83 -13.11 16.62
N VAL A 164 -2.03 -12.57 16.89
CA VAL A 164 -3.27 -13.36 16.97
C VAL A 164 -4.04 -13.16 15.67
N LEU A 165 -4.19 -14.22 14.88
CA LEU A 165 -4.95 -14.19 13.63
C LEU A 165 -6.44 -14.43 13.91
N PRO A 166 -7.34 -13.86 13.10
CA PRO A 166 -8.74 -14.24 13.09
C PRO A 166 -8.93 -15.74 12.78
N ALA A 167 -10.06 -16.30 13.19
CA ALA A 167 -10.40 -17.68 12.87
C ALA A 167 -10.46 -17.89 11.34
N PRO A 168 -10.03 -19.05 10.84
CA PRO A 168 -10.12 -19.36 9.42
C PRO A 168 -11.59 -19.55 9.00
N GLU A 169 -11.91 -19.10 7.79
CA GLU A 169 -13.26 -19.21 7.22
C GLU A 169 -13.23 -19.61 5.75
N LEU A 170 -14.42 -19.91 5.21
CA LEU A 170 -14.58 -20.12 3.78
C LEU A 170 -14.67 -18.76 3.08
N LEU A 171 -13.67 -18.45 2.26
CA LEU A 171 -13.57 -17.15 1.58
C LEU A 171 -14.36 -17.14 0.26
N ASP A 172 -14.34 -18.26 -0.48
CA ASP A 172 -15.06 -18.37 -1.74
C ASP A 172 -15.49 -19.82 -2.02
N THR A 173 -16.67 -19.97 -2.63
CA THR A 173 -17.17 -21.26 -3.13
C THR A 173 -17.77 -21.08 -4.51
N LYS A 174 -17.23 -21.78 -5.48
CA LYS A 174 -17.64 -21.65 -6.89
C LYS A 174 -17.75 -22.98 -7.60
N ILE A 175 -18.59 -22.98 -8.66
CA ILE A 175 -18.68 -24.07 -9.63
C ILE A 175 -17.92 -23.66 -10.88
N ASP A 176 -17.04 -24.51 -11.35
CA ASP A 176 -16.41 -24.38 -12.66
C ASP A 176 -17.40 -24.77 -13.76
N VAL A 177 -17.97 -23.77 -14.41
CA VAL A 177 -19.00 -23.95 -15.44
C VAL A 177 -18.48 -24.61 -16.70
N GLU A 178 -17.18 -24.57 -16.99
CA GLU A 178 -16.57 -25.20 -18.16
C GLU A 178 -16.43 -26.72 -17.98
N ARG A 179 -16.27 -27.15 -16.73
CA ARG A 179 -16.10 -28.55 -16.34
C ARG A 179 -17.38 -29.21 -15.85
N SER A 180 -18.42 -28.42 -15.59
CA SER A 180 -19.72 -28.88 -15.10
C SER A 180 -20.73 -29.01 -16.24
N ASN A 181 -21.58 -30.00 -16.14
CA ASN A 181 -22.59 -30.24 -17.20
C ASN A 181 -23.79 -31.01 -16.70
N VAL A 182 -24.88 -30.94 -17.45
CA VAL A 182 -26.04 -31.83 -17.31
C VAL A 182 -25.69 -33.17 -17.96
N TYR A 183 -25.54 -34.20 -17.13
CA TYR A 183 -25.21 -35.55 -17.57
C TYR A 183 -26.41 -36.30 -18.15
N ASP A 184 -27.59 -36.16 -17.52
CA ASP A 184 -28.82 -36.77 -17.99
C ASP A 184 -30.03 -35.84 -17.75
N TYR A 185 -30.94 -35.80 -18.72
CA TYR A 185 -32.21 -35.12 -18.64
C TYR A 185 -33.31 -35.96 -19.24
N ASN A 186 -34.27 -36.43 -18.40
CA ASN A 186 -35.29 -37.34 -18.79
C ASN A 186 -36.67 -36.89 -18.27
N ARG A 187 -37.63 -36.73 -19.17
CA ARG A 187 -39.01 -36.30 -18.86
C ARG A 187 -39.98 -37.48 -18.63
N GLY A 188 -39.45 -38.67 -18.44
CA GLY A 188 -40.20 -39.88 -18.15
C GLY A 188 -40.95 -40.40 -19.34
N LEU A 189 -41.90 -41.31 -19.07
CA LEU A 189 -42.67 -41.98 -20.08
C LEU A 189 -43.44 -40.99 -20.94
N LEU A 190 -43.31 -41.12 -22.28
CA LEU A 190 -43.97 -40.27 -23.30
C LEU A 190 -43.69 -38.78 -23.16
N ASN A 191 -42.61 -38.40 -22.48
CA ASN A 191 -42.27 -37.00 -22.19
C ASN A 191 -43.38 -36.22 -21.44
N LEU A 192 -44.15 -36.90 -20.60
CA LEU A 192 -45.25 -36.28 -19.83
C LEU A 192 -44.78 -35.41 -18.66
N GLY A 193 -43.51 -35.54 -18.26
CA GLY A 193 -42.90 -34.67 -17.28
C GLY A 193 -42.87 -33.21 -17.71
N PRO A 194 -42.89 -32.25 -16.79
CA PRO A 194 -42.77 -30.83 -17.11
C PRO A 194 -41.41 -30.53 -17.75
N ASP A 195 -41.38 -29.65 -18.76
CA ASP A 195 -40.14 -29.18 -19.36
C ASP A 195 -39.59 -28.01 -18.53
N ARG A 196 -38.67 -28.31 -17.63
CA ARG A 196 -38.10 -27.38 -16.67
C ARG A 196 -36.59 -27.60 -16.51
N ALA A 197 -35.90 -27.82 -17.63
CA ALA A 197 -34.46 -28.08 -17.61
C ALA A 197 -33.66 -26.96 -16.96
N PRO A 198 -33.85 -25.63 -17.28
CA PRO A 198 -33.10 -24.57 -16.68
C PRO A 198 -33.32 -24.43 -15.15
N GLU A 199 -34.56 -24.59 -14.71
CA GLU A 199 -34.90 -24.48 -13.29
C GLU A 199 -34.36 -25.66 -12.48
N LEU A 200 -34.36 -26.86 -13.05
CA LEU A 200 -33.79 -28.05 -12.42
C LEU A 200 -32.26 -27.95 -12.38
N GLN A 201 -31.65 -27.43 -13.45
CA GLN A 201 -30.21 -27.15 -13.44
C GLN A 201 -29.83 -26.14 -12.37
N ALA A 202 -30.50 -24.99 -12.30
CA ALA A 202 -30.25 -23.97 -11.27
C ALA A 202 -30.49 -24.49 -9.85
N LEU A 203 -31.42 -25.42 -9.64
CA LEU A 203 -31.62 -26.12 -8.39
C LEU A 203 -30.42 -27.02 -8.06
N ALA A 204 -30.00 -27.84 -9.03
CA ALA A 204 -28.90 -28.78 -8.89
C ALA A 204 -27.57 -28.06 -8.62
N GLU A 205 -27.34 -26.91 -9.26
CA GLU A 205 -26.16 -26.06 -9.02
C GLU A 205 -26.10 -25.55 -7.58
N ARG A 206 -27.21 -25.05 -7.04
CA ARG A 206 -27.29 -24.62 -5.63
C ARG A 206 -27.04 -25.77 -4.64
N GLU A 207 -27.66 -26.91 -4.88
CA GLU A 207 -27.46 -28.11 -4.07
C GLU A 207 -26.03 -28.65 -4.17
N ALA A 208 -25.39 -28.50 -5.34
CA ALA A 208 -24.01 -28.86 -5.55
C ALA A 208 -23.08 -27.99 -4.69
N LEU A 209 -23.25 -26.65 -4.67
CA LEU A 209 -22.48 -25.74 -3.81
C LEU A 209 -22.56 -26.16 -2.35
N VAL A 210 -23.76 -26.33 -1.82
CA VAL A 210 -23.97 -26.76 -0.41
C VAL A 210 -23.28 -28.11 -0.12
N LYS A 211 -23.36 -29.04 -1.07
CA LYS A 211 -22.74 -30.35 -0.93
C LYS A 211 -21.21 -30.27 -0.91
N ILE A 212 -20.65 -29.41 -1.77
CA ILE A 212 -19.21 -29.21 -1.91
C ILE A 212 -18.64 -28.50 -0.69
N GLU A 213 -19.30 -27.45 -0.19
CA GLU A 213 -18.93 -26.74 1.07
C GLU A 213 -18.93 -27.70 2.25
N ARG A 214 -20.00 -28.48 2.40
CA ARG A 214 -20.09 -29.46 3.47
C ARG A 214 -18.92 -30.47 3.40
N ALA A 215 -18.66 -31.01 2.24
CA ALA A 215 -17.56 -31.95 2.04
C ALA A 215 -16.19 -31.33 2.34
N ALA A 216 -15.96 -30.07 1.98
CA ALA A 216 -14.73 -29.34 2.30
C ALA A 216 -14.55 -29.20 3.82
N CYS A 217 -15.60 -28.80 4.53
CA CYS A 217 -15.58 -28.69 5.99
C CYS A 217 -15.37 -30.05 6.68
N GLU A 218 -16.07 -31.12 6.23
CA GLU A 218 -15.91 -32.47 6.74
C GLU A 218 -14.50 -33.04 6.54
N GLN A 219 -13.79 -32.55 5.51
CA GLN A 219 -12.39 -32.93 5.26
C GLN A 219 -11.38 -32.00 5.96
N GLY A 220 -11.83 -31.09 6.81
CA GLY A 220 -10.96 -30.26 7.64
C GLY A 220 -10.23 -29.16 6.86
N ILE A 221 -10.89 -28.53 5.86
CA ILE A 221 -10.28 -27.45 5.09
C ILE A 221 -9.92 -26.25 5.98
N LEU A 222 -10.74 -25.97 7.02
CA LEU A 222 -10.49 -24.87 7.94
C LEU A 222 -9.24 -25.13 8.80
N ASP A 223 -9.06 -26.36 9.31
CA ASP A 223 -7.86 -26.73 10.07
C ASP A 223 -6.61 -26.58 9.18
N GLN A 224 -6.69 -27.04 7.95
CA GLN A 224 -5.59 -26.89 6.99
C GLN A 224 -5.30 -25.42 6.66
N ALA A 225 -6.34 -24.60 6.54
CA ALA A 225 -6.21 -23.17 6.30
C ALA A 225 -5.51 -22.49 7.46
N ASN A 226 -5.89 -22.82 8.69
CA ASN A 226 -5.29 -22.34 9.91
C ASN A 226 -3.79 -22.63 9.99
N ASP A 227 -3.42 -23.91 9.87
CA ASP A 227 -2.03 -24.35 9.97
C ASP A 227 -1.14 -23.64 8.92
N ARG A 228 -1.65 -23.50 7.71
CA ARG A 228 -0.93 -22.84 6.62
C ARG A 228 -0.86 -21.34 6.78
N ALA A 229 -1.91 -20.69 7.29
CA ALA A 229 -1.91 -19.25 7.58
C ALA A 229 -0.82 -18.92 8.60
N ALA A 230 -0.75 -19.68 9.70
CA ALA A 230 0.29 -19.50 10.71
C ALA A 230 1.70 -19.63 10.13
N LEU A 231 1.94 -20.62 9.25
CA LEU A 231 3.22 -20.79 8.57
C LEU A 231 3.58 -19.63 7.64
N VAL A 232 2.64 -19.18 6.82
CA VAL A 232 2.86 -18.08 5.87
C VAL A 232 3.17 -16.78 6.61
N VAL A 233 2.37 -16.46 7.63
CA VAL A 233 2.57 -15.27 8.44
C VAL A 233 3.89 -15.32 9.20
N THR A 234 4.24 -16.47 9.78
CA THR A 234 5.55 -16.65 10.43
C THR A 234 6.70 -16.37 9.46
N GLN A 235 6.64 -16.89 8.23
CA GLN A 235 7.66 -16.64 7.22
C GLN A 235 7.75 -15.17 6.83
N LEU A 236 6.62 -14.49 6.72
CA LEU A 236 6.55 -13.08 6.40
C LEU A 236 7.19 -12.21 7.49
N LEU A 237 6.92 -12.53 8.76
CA LEU A 237 7.51 -11.85 9.91
C LEU A 237 9.02 -12.13 10.04
N LEU A 238 9.49 -13.34 9.70
CA LEU A 238 10.93 -13.66 9.63
C LEU A 238 11.64 -12.77 8.59
N VAL A 239 11.04 -12.58 7.41
CA VAL A 239 11.59 -11.70 6.37
C VAL A 239 11.57 -10.24 6.83
N ALA A 240 10.59 -9.83 7.63
CA ALA A 240 10.51 -8.50 8.24
C ALA A 240 11.58 -8.26 9.33
N GLY A 241 12.30 -9.32 9.77
CA GLY A 241 13.44 -9.20 10.67
C GLY A 241 13.18 -9.66 12.12
N PHE A 242 11.99 -10.17 12.42
CA PHE A 242 11.71 -10.77 13.73
C PHE A 242 12.39 -12.14 13.84
N THR A 243 12.88 -12.47 15.04
CA THR A 243 13.60 -13.74 15.29
C THR A 243 12.85 -14.68 16.22
N ASP A 244 11.96 -14.13 17.04
CA ASP A 244 11.11 -14.88 17.96
C ASP A 244 9.65 -14.56 17.64
N ILE A 245 8.98 -15.50 16.97
CA ILE A 245 7.66 -15.27 16.39
C ILE A 245 6.69 -16.31 16.93
N THR A 246 5.60 -15.83 17.52
CA THR A 246 4.46 -16.66 17.92
C THR A 246 3.24 -16.21 17.13
N VAL A 247 2.62 -17.14 16.39
CA VAL A 247 1.35 -16.90 15.67
C VAL A 247 0.30 -17.81 16.28
N GLU A 248 -0.74 -17.24 16.81
CA GLU A 248 -1.90 -17.91 17.40
C GLU A 248 -3.15 -17.57 16.56
N THR A 249 -4.19 -18.38 16.65
CA THR A 249 -5.50 -18.15 16.02
C THR A 249 -6.59 -18.14 17.07
N THR A 250 -7.58 -17.29 16.92
CA THR A 250 -8.76 -17.22 17.83
C THR A 250 -9.71 -18.37 17.63
#